data_7f1dd57c93350e4bae2ab742879b629d
#
_entry.id   7f1dd57c93350e4bae2ab742879b629d
#
_cell.length_a   1.000
_cell.length_b   1.000
_cell.length_c   1.000
_cell.angle_alpha   90.00
_cell.angle_beta   90.00
_cell.angle_gamma   90.00
#
_symmetry.space_group_name_H-M   'P 1'
#
loop_
_entity.id
_entity.type
_entity.pdbx_description
1 polymer ?
#
loop_
_entity_poly.entity_id
_entity_poly.type
_entity_poly.pdbx_seq_one_letter_code
_entity_poly.pdbx_strand_id
1 'polypeptide(L)'
;MHGLKWFGAAMPALLGLAWSGAALAGATLDGVKSRGVVTCAANTGLAGFGMPDQQGDYKGLDADTCRAVAAAVFGDAKKVKFIPTTTQQRFTVLQSGEADILTRNTTWTALRDTEQGLNFAPVTYYDGQGFMVAKKTGIKSAKELDGATICVQPGTTTELNLADYFRTNHMTFKPLVVEKLAEVENAFFSGRCDAYTTDRSGLAATRAGKASNPDDYVILPEIISKEPLAPAVRHGDDEWFDIVKWTVYAMIGAEEKGITSANVDEALKSDDPDVKRMLGVTPGIGKALHLDEKWAYNVIKQVGNYGEVFERNVGSKTPLKLDRGINALWTKGGLMYAMPFR
;
A
#
# COMPACT_ATOMS: atom_id res chain seq x y z
N MET A 1 44.83 72.41 -22.24
CA MET A 1 45.05 71.26 -23.11
C MET A 1 45.30 70.05 -22.27
N HIS A 2 44.26 69.29 -21.88
CA HIS A 2 44.42 67.97 -21.25
C HIS A 2 43.22 67.14 -21.71
N GLY A 3 43.52 66.15 -22.54
CA GLY A 3 42.52 65.22 -23.09
C GLY A 3 42.13 64.18 -22.09
N LEU A 4 40.84 64.03 -21.87
CA LEU A 4 40.21 63.01 -21.01
C LEU A 4 39.92 61.76 -21.82
N LYS A 5 40.63 60.66 -21.56
CA LYS A 5 40.39 59.34 -22.20
C LYS A 5 39.31 58.61 -21.40
N TRP A 6 38.23 58.31 -22.05
CA TRP A 6 37.18 57.42 -21.57
C TRP A 6 37.61 55.96 -21.77
N PHE A 7 37.71 55.20 -20.67
CA PHE A 7 37.83 53.76 -20.68
C PHE A 7 36.43 53.16 -20.60
N GLY A 8 36.00 52.53 -21.69
CA GLY A 8 34.79 51.73 -21.68
C GLY A 8 35.05 50.37 -21.00
N ALA A 9 34.39 50.10 -19.88
CA ALA A 9 34.38 48.80 -19.26
C ALA A 9 33.30 47.90 -19.91
N ALA A 10 33.74 46.89 -20.63
CA ALA A 10 32.85 45.83 -21.14
C ALA A 10 32.51 44.87 -20.00
N MET A 11 31.25 44.82 -19.64
CA MET A 11 30.69 43.91 -18.65
C MET A 11 30.37 42.58 -19.34
N PRO A 12 30.90 41.42 -18.94
CA PRO A 12 30.53 40.14 -19.54
C PRO A 12 29.12 39.74 -19.06
N ALA A 13 28.21 39.55 -20.01
CA ALA A 13 26.89 38.98 -19.75
C ALA A 13 27.06 37.48 -19.39
N LEU A 14 26.88 37.15 -18.14
CA LEU A 14 26.71 35.78 -17.66
C LEU A 14 25.36 35.26 -18.15
N LEU A 15 25.35 34.49 -19.24
CA LEU A 15 24.22 33.64 -19.61
C LEU A 15 24.07 32.52 -18.57
N GLY A 16 23.16 32.73 -17.61
CA GLY A 16 22.70 31.67 -16.72
C GLY A 16 21.97 30.63 -17.53
N LEU A 17 22.58 29.47 -17.80
CA LEU A 17 21.88 28.26 -18.23
C LEU A 17 20.96 27.82 -17.09
N ALA A 18 19.69 28.23 -17.17
CA ALA A 18 18.63 27.60 -16.40
C ALA A 18 18.50 26.14 -16.91
N TRP A 19 19.09 25.20 -16.19
CA TRP A 19 18.70 23.80 -16.32
C TRP A 19 17.26 23.68 -15.80
N SER A 20 16.29 23.85 -16.69
CA SER A 20 14.96 23.36 -16.50
C SER A 20 15.10 21.83 -16.42
N GLY A 21 15.10 21.27 -15.21
CA GLY A 21 14.91 19.86 -15.02
C GLY A 21 13.55 19.49 -15.61
N ALA A 22 13.51 19.04 -16.86
CA ALA A 22 12.37 18.35 -17.40
C ALA A 22 12.19 17.12 -16.48
N ALA A 23 11.10 17.08 -15.72
CA ALA A 23 10.66 15.86 -15.09
C ALA A 23 10.51 14.85 -16.24
N LEU A 24 11.36 13.81 -16.25
CA LEU A 24 11.32 12.75 -17.27
C LEU A 24 10.07 11.91 -16.97
N ALA A 25 8.95 12.28 -17.57
CA ALA A 25 7.77 11.41 -17.60
C ALA A 25 8.22 10.04 -18.15
N GLY A 26 7.85 8.96 -17.48
CA GLY A 26 8.21 7.60 -17.91
C GLY A 26 9.54 7.06 -17.36
N ALA A 27 10.32 7.85 -16.62
CA ALA A 27 11.63 7.41 -16.13
C ALA A 27 11.58 6.13 -15.26
N THR A 28 10.50 5.93 -14.49
CA THR A 28 10.36 4.72 -13.67
C THR A 28 10.02 3.51 -14.54
N LEU A 29 9.11 3.63 -15.50
CA LEU A 29 8.76 2.53 -16.41
C LEU A 29 9.98 2.06 -17.21
N ASP A 30 10.75 2.99 -17.76
CA ASP A 30 11.97 2.68 -18.53
C ASP A 30 13.01 1.97 -17.64
N GLY A 31 13.20 2.45 -16.42
CA GLY A 31 14.08 1.81 -15.44
C GLY A 31 13.63 0.40 -15.07
N VAL A 32 12.32 0.21 -14.84
CA VAL A 32 11.71 -1.11 -14.56
C VAL A 32 11.90 -2.05 -15.74
N LYS A 33 11.60 -1.61 -16.97
CA LYS A 33 11.78 -2.41 -18.18
C LYS A 33 13.26 -2.78 -18.41
N SER A 34 14.17 -1.84 -18.21
CA SER A 34 15.61 -2.08 -18.33
C SER A 34 16.16 -3.10 -17.33
N ARG A 35 15.67 -3.05 -16.07
CA ARG A 35 16.04 -4.04 -15.04
C ARG A 35 15.34 -5.39 -15.21
N GLY A 36 14.23 -5.43 -15.93
CA GLY A 36 13.40 -6.60 -16.13
C GLY A 36 12.62 -7.04 -14.88
N VAL A 37 12.43 -6.16 -13.89
CA VAL A 37 11.77 -6.46 -12.62
C VAL A 37 11.17 -5.21 -11.98
N VAL A 38 9.98 -5.35 -11.38
CA VAL A 38 9.38 -4.33 -10.49
C VAL A 38 9.92 -4.52 -9.07
N THR A 39 10.43 -3.46 -8.47
CA THR A 39 10.94 -3.48 -7.09
C THR A 39 9.92 -2.84 -6.15
N CYS A 40 9.48 -3.58 -5.13
CA CYS A 40 8.45 -3.16 -4.19
C CYS A 40 8.97 -3.10 -2.76
N ALA A 41 8.84 -1.94 -2.11
CA ALA A 41 9.02 -1.83 -0.67
C ALA A 41 7.87 -2.56 0.03
N ALA A 42 8.19 -3.56 0.86
CA ALA A 42 7.23 -4.46 1.47
C ALA A 42 7.38 -4.49 3.01
N ASN A 43 6.37 -5.01 3.69
CA ASN A 43 6.42 -5.23 5.13
C ASN A 43 7.48 -6.28 5.49
N THR A 44 8.02 -6.21 6.70
CA THR A 44 9.04 -7.15 7.20
C THR A 44 8.48 -8.51 7.64
N GLY A 45 7.13 -8.68 7.64
CA GLY A 45 6.51 -9.96 8.00
C GLY A 45 5.09 -9.88 8.53
N LEU A 46 4.22 -9.01 7.95
CA LEU A 46 2.81 -8.92 8.32
C LEU A 46 1.99 -9.96 7.55
N ALA A 47 1.48 -10.96 8.26
CA ALA A 47 0.66 -12.01 7.67
C ALA A 47 -0.58 -11.45 6.98
N GLY A 48 -0.93 -12.00 5.81
CA GLY A 48 -2.06 -11.54 5.00
C GLY A 48 -1.78 -10.30 4.14
N PHE A 49 -0.73 -9.52 4.42
CA PHE A 49 -0.36 -8.33 3.66
C PHE A 49 0.99 -8.47 2.95
N GLY A 50 2.08 -8.63 3.69
CA GLY A 50 3.41 -8.77 3.14
C GLY A 50 4.29 -9.60 4.07
N MET A 51 4.34 -10.90 3.87
CA MET A 51 5.11 -11.84 4.69
C MET A 51 5.91 -12.79 3.81
N PRO A 52 7.24 -12.87 3.96
CA PRO A 52 8.03 -13.88 3.28
C PRO A 52 7.73 -15.27 3.84
N ASP A 53 7.62 -16.26 2.98
CA ASP A 53 7.60 -17.66 3.36
C ASP A 53 9.03 -18.20 3.63
N GLN A 54 9.14 -19.50 3.88
CA GLN A 54 10.45 -20.13 4.19
C GLN A 54 11.45 -20.07 3.03
N GLN A 55 10.97 -19.88 1.80
CA GLN A 55 11.77 -19.74 0.59
C GLN A 55 12.13 -18.26 0.30
N GLY A 56 11.55 -17.33 1.08
CA GLY A 56 11.71 -15.88 0.87
C GLY A 56 10.67 -15.29 -0.08
N ASP A 57 9.72 -16.10 -0.58
CA ASP A 57 8.65 -15.63 -1.44
C ASP A 57 7.59 -14.89 -0.63
N TYR A 58 7.32 -13.63 -0.98
CA TYR A 58 6.33 -12.82 -0.30
C TYR A 58 4.91 -13.27 -0.63
N LYS A 59 4.06 -13.35 0.39
CA LYS A 59 2.62 -13.62 0.30
C LYS A 59 1.85 -12.49 0.96
N GLY A 60 0.64 -12.24 0.47
CA GLY A 60 -0.25 -11.23 1.04
C GLY A 60 -0.84 -10.29 0.01
N LEU A 61 -1.81 -9.49 0.43
CA LEU A 61 -2.56 -8.55 -0.41
C LEU A 61 -1.62 -7.51 -1.04
N ASP A 62 -0.69 -6.96 -0.27
CA ASP A 62 0.32 -6.01 -0.74
C ASP A 62 1.29 -6.66 -1.73
N ALA A 63 1.73 -7.89 -1.43
CA ALA A 63 2.61 -8.66 -2.32
C ALA A 63 1.92 -9.00 -3.65
N ASP A 64 0.65 -9.36 -3.62
CA ASP A 64 -0.13 -9.64 -4.83
C ASP A 64 -0.40 -8.37 -5.64
N THR A 65 -0.56 -7.21 -4.99
CA THR A 65 -0.64 -5.92 -5.69
C THR A 65 0.65 -5.62 -6.45
N CYS A 66 1.81 -5.86 -5.85
CA CYS A 66 3.10 -5.75 -6.55
C CYS A 66 3.19 -6.70 -7.75
N ARG A 67 2.78 -7.97 -7.59
CA ARG A 67 2.73 -8.97 -8.67
C ARG A 67 1.78 -8.57 -9.79
N ALA A 68 0.65 -7.95 -9.45
CA ALA A 68 -0.31 -7.44 -10.44
C ALA A 68 0.34 -6.38 -11.34
N VAL A 69 1.11 -5.46 -10.78
CA VAL A 69 1.86 -4.47 -11.57
C VAL A 69 2.91 -5.14 -12.43
N ALA A 70 3.64 -6.14 -11.92
CA ALA A 70 4.59 -6.88 -12.75
C ALA A 70 3.92 -7.65 -13.89
N ALA A 71 2.76 -8.27 -13.63
CA ALA A 71 1.96 -8.91 -14.68
C ALA A 71 1.48 -7.91 -15.74
N ALA A 72 1.11 -6.69 -15.34
CA ALA A 72 0.73 -5.62 -16.26
C ALA A 72 1.90 -5.18 -17.15
N VAL A 73 3.08 -4.96 -16.57
CA VAL A 73 4.26 -4.43 -17.26
C VAL A 73 4.96 -5.47 -18.13
N PHE A 74 5.10 -6.70 -17.62
CA PHE A 74 5.94 -7.75 -18.25
C PHE A 74 5.12 -8.93 -18.80
N GLY A 75 3.82 -9.00 -18.53
CA GLY A 75 3.07 -10.22 -18.79
C GLY A 75 3.50 -11.39 -17.88
N ASP A 76 4.24 -11.12 -16.81
CA ASP A 76 4.76 -12.12 -15.88
C ASP A 76 4.77 -11.59 -14.43
N ALA A 77 3.87 -12.14 -13.60
CA ALA A 77 3.72 -11.78 -12.19
C ALA A 77 4.94 -12.14 -11.31
N LYS A 78 5.88 -12.94 -11.82
CA LYS A 78 7.10 -13.34 -11.11
C LYS A 78 8.22 -12.32 -11.26
N LYS A 79 8.08 -11.32 -12.13
CA LYS A 79 9.06 -10.26 -12.35
C LYS A 79 9.01 -9.20 -11.25
N VAL A 80 9.15 -9.64 -9.99
CA VAL A 80 9.11 -8.81 -8.78
C VAL A 80 10.33 -9.02 -7.91
N LYS A 81 10.75 -7.95 -7.24
CA LYS A 81 11.72 -7.98 -6.16
C LYS A 81 11.14 -7.25 -4.96
N PHE A 82 11.13 -7.88 -3.80
CA PHE A 82 10.66 -7.26 -2.56
C PHE A 82 11.85 -6.74 -1.74
N ILE A 83 11.70 -5.53 -1.20
CA ILE A 83 12.63 -4.90 -0.27
C ILE A 83 11.90 -4.78 1.06
N PRO A 84 12.26 -5.57 2.08
CA PRO A 84 11.67 -5.44 3.41
C PRO A 84 12.06 -4.10 4.02
N THR A 85 11.07 -3.34 4.47
CA THR A 85 11.26 -2.01 5.07
C THR A 85 10.53 -1.90 6.41
N THR A 86 11.15 -1.18 7.35
CA THR A 86 10.48 -0.79 8.59
C THR A 86 9.48 0.36 8.33
N THR A 87 8.73 0.73 9.35
CA THR A 87 7.78 1.86 9.27
C THR A 87 8.49 3.20 9.00
N GLN A 88 9.71 3.37 9.49
CA GLN A 88 10.50 4.59 9.29
C GLN A 88 11.23 4.61 7.93
N GLN A 89 11.70 3.46 7.44
CA GLN A 89 12.49 3.37 6.21
C GLN A 89 11.67 3.46 4.92
N ARG A 90 10.39 3.05 4.94
CA ARG A 90 9.56 2.83 3.74
C ARG A 90 9.50 4.03 2.79
N PHE A 91 9.41 5.24 3.33
CA PHE A 91 9.31 6.45 2.50
C PHE A 91 10.66 6.81 1.87
N THR A 92 11.75 6.70 2.63
CA THR A 92 13.11 6.95 2.13
C THR A 92 13.49 5.99 1.01
N VAL A 93 13.17 4.70 1.15
CA VAL A 93 13.42 3.66 0.13
C VAL A 93 12.62 3.97 -1.16
N LEU A 94 11.38 4.46 -1.04
CA LEU A 94 10.61 4.86 -2.21
C LEU A 94 11.17 6.15 -2.84
N GLN A 95 11.45 7.18 -2.04
CA GLN A 95 11.94 8.47 -2.51
C GLN A 95 13.32 8.40 -3.16
N SER A 96 14.21 7.53 -2.66
CA SER A 96 15.55 7.30 -3.24
C SER A 96 15.51 6.56 -4.59
N GLY A 97 14.38 5.97 -4.96
CA GLY A 97 14.25 5.13 -6.16
C GLY A 97 14.78 3.71 -5.98
N GLU A 98 15.12 3.29 -4.78
CA GLU A 98 15.47 1.90 -4.48
C GLU A 98 14.26 0.98 -4.68
N ALA A 99 13.06 1.45 -4.35
CA ALA A 99 11.81 0.81 -4.73
C ALA A 99 11.04 1.66 -5.76
N ASP A 100 10.31 0.99 -6.65
CA ASP A 100 9.44 1.60 -7.64
C ASP A 100 8.05 1.87 -7.07
N ILE A 101 7.61 1.01 -6.15
CA ILE A 101 6.29 1.05 -5.51
C ILE A 101 6.46 0.75 -4.02
N LEU A 102 5.69 1.44 -3.20
CA LEU A 102 5.47 1.11 -1.80
C LEU A 102 4.16 0.33 -1.66
N THR A 103 4.25 -1.00 -1.49
CA THR A 103 3.12 -1.89 -1.18
C THR A 103 3.33 -2.46 0.22
N ARG A 104 2.96 -1.67 1.24
CA ARG A 104 3.30 -1.97 2.62
C ARG A 104 2.29 -1.37 3.59
N ASN A 105 1.04 -1.87 3.57
CA ASN A 105 -0.05 -1.41 4.48
C ASN A 105 0.13 0.08 4.88
N THR A 106 0.20 0.95 3.89
CA THR A 106 0.52 2.37 4.10
C THR A 106 -0.73 3.22 3.96
N THR A 107 -1.10 3.88 5.04
CA THR A 107 -2.27 4.76 5.08
C THR A 107 -2.06 6.00 4.21
N TRP A 108 -2.99 6.27 3.33
CA TRP A 108 -3.06 7.51 2.58
C TRP A 108 -3.51 8.64 3.50
N THR A 109 -2.67 9.64 3.68
CA THR A 109 -2.96 10.85 4.46
C THR A 109 -2.55 12.09 3.67
N ALA A 110 -3.17 13.24 3.98
CA ALA A 110 -2.85 14.50 3.31
C ALA A 110 -1.35 14.85 3.39
N LEU A 111 -0.72 14.67 4.57
CA LEU A 111 0.70 14.99 4.73
C LEU A 111 1.61 14.05 3.92
N ARG A 112 1.29 12.74 3.86
CA ARG A 112 2.06 11.79 3.05
C ARG A 112 1.91 12.06 1.56
N ASP A 113 0.71 12.44 1.14
CA ASP A 113 0.43 12.81 -0.25
C ASP A 113 1.18 14.09 -0.65
N THR A 114 1.05 15.15 0.13
CA THR A 114 1.56 16.48 -0.23
C THR A 114 3.02 16.70 0.17
N GLU A 115 3.35 16.61 1.47
CA GLU A 115 4.69 16.96 1.97
C GLU A 115 5.75 15.91 1.65
N GLN A 116 5.35 14.62 1.63
CA GLN A 116 6.29 13.55 1.34
C GLN A 116 6.39 13.22 -0.16
N GLY A 117 5.64 13.94 -1.00
CA GLY A 117 5.73 13.80 -2.45
C GLY A 117 5.35 12.40 -2.95
N LEU A 118 4.23 11.87 -2.44
CA LEU A 118 3.74 10.53 -2.79
C LEU A 118 2.39 10.60 -3.48
N ASN A 119 2.26 9.94 -4.63
CA ASN A 119 0.97 9.66 -5.25
C ASN A 119 0.44 8.31 -4.74
N PHE A 120 -0.72 8.33 -4.09
CA PHE A 120 -1.40 7.11 -3.66
C PHE A 120 -2.33 6.58 -4.75
N ALA A 121 -2.13 5.34 -5.15
CA ALA A 121 -3.04 4.61 -6.04
C ALA A 121 -4.36 4.26 -5.28
N PRO A 122 -5.38 3.67 -5.95
CA PRO A 122 -6.62 3.33 -5.27
C PRO A 122 -6.40 2.49 -4.02
N VAL A 123 -7.22 2.73 -3.00
CA VAL A 123 -7.16 2.00 -1.73
C VAL A 123 -7.37 0.51 -1.98
N THR A 124 -6.45 -0.30 -1.46
CA THR A 124 -6.52 -1.76 -1.54
C THR A 124 -7.09 -2.38 -0.27
N TYR A 125 -7.14 -1.63 0.84
CA TYR A 125 -7.77 -2.08 2.07
C TYR A 125 -8.18 -0.88 2.93
N TYR A 126 -9.47 -0.75 3.21
CA TYR A 126 -10.00 0.22 4.17
C TYR A 126 -9.94 -0.40 5.57
N ASP A 127 -9.16 0.20 6.44
CA ASP A 127 -8.95 -0.24 7.82
C ASP A 127 -9.24 0.88 8.84
N GLY A 128 -8.98 0.60 10.07
CA GLY A 128 -9.02 1.52 11.19
C GLY A 128 -8.12 1.02 12.32
N GLN A 129 -7.60 1.93 13.12
CA GLN A 129 -6.78 1.61 14.28
C GLN A 129 -7.63 1.05 15.43
N GLY A 130 -7.08 0.03 16.11
CA GLY A 130 -7.66 -0.55 17.31
C GLY A 130 -6.62 -0.86 18.37
N PHE A 131 -7.07 -1.58 19.41
CA PHE A 131 -6.22 -2.05 20.49
C PHE A 131 -6.41 -3.55 20.70
N MET A 132 -5.33 -4.26 20.97
CA MET A 132 -5.35 -5.66 21.40
C MET A 132 -4.83 -5.74 22.83
N VAL A 133 -5.54 -6.50 23.68
CA VAL A 133 -5.19 -6.74 25.09
C VAL A 133 -5.22 -8.23 25.40
N ALA A 134 -4.53 -8.65 26.45
CA ALA A 134 -4.68 -10.01 26.97
C ALA A 134 -6.05 -10.15 27.65
N LYS A 135 -6.80 -11.20 27.32
CA LYS A 135 -8.15 -11.47 27.85
C LYS A 135 -8.20 -11.54 29.38
N LYS A 136 -7.12 -12.03 30.00
CA LYS A 136 -6.98 -12.12 31.47
C LYS A 136 -7.03 -10.76 32.16
N THR A 137 -6.80 -9.64 31.47
CA THR A 137 -6.89 -8.30 32.07
C THR A 137 -8.32 -7.88 32.36
N GLY A 138 -9.30 -8.50 31.70
CA GLY A 138 -10.71 -8.16 31.83
C GLY A 138 -11.12 -6.87 31.11
N ILE A 139 -10.20 -6.15 30.48
CA ILE A 139 -10.44 -4.89 29.74
C ILE A 139 -11.37 -5.17 28.54
N LYS A 140 -12.42 -4.37 28.40
CA LYS A 140 -13.45 -4.51 27.34
C LYS A 140 -13.57 -3.29 26.46
N SER A 141 -12.99 -2.16 26.84
CA SER A 141 -13.07 -0.89 26.12
C SER A 141 -11.71 -0.18 26.15
N ALA A 142 -11.41 0.53 25.07
CA ALA A 142 -10.20 1.37 24.98
C ALA A 142 -10.19 2.49 26.04
N LYS A 143 -11.34 2.88 26.57
CA LYS A 143 -11.44 3.85 27.68
C LYS A 143 -10.91 3.32 29.00
N GLU A 144 -10.78 2.02 29.15
CA GLU A 144 -10.20 1.38 30.35
C GLU A 144 -8.67 1.32 30.31
N LEU A 145 -8.05 1.86 29.25
CA LEU A 145 -6.59 1.90 29.06
C LEU A 145 -5.92 3.15 29.67
N ASP A 146 -6.63 3.93 30.51
CA ASP A 146 -6.02 5.09 31.19
C ASP A 146 -4.83 4.67 32.06
N GLY A 147 -3.68 5.34 31.88
CA GLY A 147 -2.42 5.03 32.55
C GLY A 147 -1.66 3.81 32.03
N ALA A 148 -2.22 3.08 31.06
CA ALA A 148 -1.65 1.85 30.51
C ALA A 148 -0.33 2.07 29.76
N THR A 149 0.51 1.03 29.72
CA THR A 149 1.67 0.96 28.83
C THR A 149 1.23 0.40 27.47
N ILE A 150 1.43 1.15 26.40
CA ILE A 150 0.95 0.78 25.07
C ILE A 150 2.12 0.63 24.10
N CYS A 151 2.23 -0.56 23.51
CA CYS A 151 3.16 -0.87 22.46
C CYS A 151 2.71 -0.23 21.14
N VAL A 152 3.61 0.47 20.44
CA VAL A 152 3.35 1.11 19.15
C VAL A 152 4.63 1.18 18.32
N GLN A 153 4.48 1.22 17.00
CA GLN A 153 5.61 1.44 16.08
C GLN A 153 5.75 2.93 15.73
N PRO A 154 7.00 3.47 15.68
CA PRO A 154 7.25 4.88 15.34
C PRO A 154 7.01 5.16 13.84
N GLY A 155 6.78 6.44 13.49
CA GLY A 155 6.58 6.88 12.11
C GLY A 155 5.30 6.37 11.47
N THR A 156 4.31 6.06 12.27
CA THR A 156 3.00 5.55 11.86
C THR A 156 1.89 6.56 12.14
N THR A 157 0.79 6.45 11.40
CA THR A 157 -0.48 7.13 11.75
C THR A 157 -0.98 6.68 13.11
N THR A 158 -0.75 5.40 13.44
CA THR A 158 -1.21 4.81 14.70
C THR A 158 -0.51 5.39 15.94
N GLU A 159 0.76 5.82 15.83
CA GLU A 159 1.45 6.55 16.89
C GLU A 159 0.80 7.93 17.14
N LEU A 160 0.49 8.65 16.07
CA LEU A 160 -0.14 9.98 16.15
C LEU A 160 -1.58 9.87 16.67
N ASN A 161 -2.37 8.96 16.10
CA ASN A 161 -3.76 8.75 16.51
C ASN A 161 -3.88 8.27 17.97
N LEU A 162 -2.90 7.46 18.45
CA LEU A 162 -2.83 7.05 19.85
C LEU A 162 -2.77 8.27 20.78
N ALA A 163 -1.84 9.19 20.49
CA ALA A 163 -1.67 10.41 21.29
C ALA A 163 -2.93 11.29 21.25
N ASP A 164 -3.54 11.43 20.06
CA ASP A 164 -4.75 12.24 19.88
C ASP A 164 -5.96 11.62 20.60
N TYR A 165 -6.14 10.31 20.50
CA TYR A 165 -7.25 9.61 21.16
C TYR A 165 -7.19 9.77 22.68
N PHE A 166 -6.02 9.56 23.29
CA PHE A 166 -5.84 9.68 24.73
C PHE A 166 -6.03 11.12 25.22
N ARG A 167 -5.45 12.09 24.49
CA ARG A 167 -5.64 13.52 24.79
C ARG A 167 -7.11 13.93 24.74
N THR A 168 -7.83 13.52 23.68
CA THR A 168 -9.24 13.90 23.47
C THR A 168 -10.17 13.28 24.52
N ASN A 169 -9.81 12.10 25.02
CA ASN A 169 -10.57 11.43 26.08
C ASN A 169 -10.08 11.76 27.49
N HIS A 170 -9.15 12.73 27.66
CA HIS A 170 -8.57 13.13 28.94
C HIS A 170 -7.88 11.98 29.67
N MET A 171 -7.28 11.06 28.94
CA MET A 171 -6.57 9.88 29.41
C MET A 171 -5.06 10.07 29.27
N THR A 172 -4.31 9.31 30.06
CA THR A 172 -2.85 9.23 30.00
C THR A 172 -2.41 7.84 29.53
N PHE A 173 -1.20 7.71 28.99
CA PHE A 173 -0.59 6.43 28.66
C PHE A 173 0.93 6.51 28.71
N LYS A 174 1.59 5.36 28.74
CA LYS A 174 3.04 5.22 28.65
C LYS A 174 3.36 4.54 27.32
N PRO A 175 3.93 5.25 26.31
CA PRO A 175 4.28 4.61 25.06
C PRO A 175 5.49 3.71 25.22
N LEU A 176 5.41 2.46 24.74
CA LEU A 176 6.57 1.63 24.47
C LEU A 176 6.77 1.57 22.94
N VAL A 177 7.67 2.44 22.46
CA VAL A 177 7.92 2.63 21.03
C VAL A 177 8.98 1.63 20.57
N VAL A 178 8.62 0.76 19.62
CA VAL A 178 9.51 -0.29 19.09
C VAL A 178 9.39 -0.34 17.57
N GLU A 179 10.49 -0.15 16.85
CA GLU A 179 10.47 -0.02 15.39
C GLU A 179 10.19 -1.34 14.66
N LYS A 180 10.89 -2.41 15.04
CA LYS A 180 10.77 -3.68 14.32
C LYS A 180 9.49 -4.41 14.72
N LEU A 181 8.72 -4.86 13.71
CA LEU A 181 7.44 -5.55 13.92
C LEU A 181 7.58 -6.75 14.87
N ALA A 182 8.53 -7.64 14.63
CA ALA A 182 8.74 -8.81 15.50
C ALA A 182 9.08 -8.45 16.94
N GLU A 183 9.79 -7.34 17.16
CA GLU A 183 10.17 -6.90 18.52
C GLU A 183 8.99 -6.27 19.27
N VAL A 184 8.13 -5.47 18.57
CA VAL A 184 6.92 -4.90 19.22
C VAL A 184 5.91 -6.00 19.55
N GLU A 185 5.74 -6.99 18.68
CA GLU A 185 4.90 -8.17 18.93
C GLU A 185 5.41 -8.96 20.16
N ASN A 186 6.72 -9.24 20.20
CA ASN A 186 7.34 -9.93 21.32
C ASN A 186 7.21 -9.12 22.64
N ALA A 187 7.35 -7.79 22.59
CA ALA A 187 7.16 -6.94 23.77
C ALA A 187 5.74 -7.05 24.33
N PHE A 188 4.74 -7.07 23.46
CA PHE A 188 3.33 -7.25 23.86
C PHE A 188 3.08 -8.64 24.45
N PHE A 189 3.46 -9.71 23.73
CA PHE A 189 3.19 -11.09 24.20
C PHE A 189 3.98 -11.47 25.46
N SER A 190 5.13 -10.84 25.71
CA SER A 190 5.88 -11.00 26.96
C SER A 190 5.34 -10.16 28.13
N GLY A 191 4.28 -9.37 27.92
CA GLY A 191 3.65 -8.56 28.96
C GLY A 191 4.39 -7.28 29.31
N ARG A 192 5.29 -6.79 28.45
CA ARG A 192 5.95 -5.48 28.63
C ARG A 192 5.01 -4.31 28.34
N CYS A 193 3.90 -4.56 27.63
CA CYS A 193 2.84 -3.61 27.36
C CYS A 193 1.50 -4.21 27.80
N ASP A 194 0.62 -3.36 28.30
CA ASP A 194 -0.75 -3.73 28.66
C ASP A 194 -1.63 -3.87 27.40
N ALA A 195 -1.35 -3.06 26.37
CA ALA A 195 -2.02 -3.11 25.07
C ALA A 195 -1.03 -2.96 23.93
N TYR A 196 -1.40 -3.51 22.75
CA TYR A 196 -0.74 -3.25 21.47
C TYR A 196 -1.72 -2.54 20.55
N THR A 197 -1.28 -1.46 19.89
CA THR A 197 -2.10 -0.69 18.96
C THR A 197 -1.47 -0.62 17.57
N THR A 198 -2.28 -0.92 16.56
CA THR A 198 -2.02 -0.77 15.13
C THR A 198 -3.35 -0.91 14.38
N ASP A 199 -3.32 -0.99 13.05
CA ASP A 199 -4.49 -1.32 12.22
C ASP A 199 -5.16 -2.61 12.71
N ARG A 200 -6.48 -2.65 12.70
CA ARG A 200 -7.25 -3.83 13.18
C ARG A 200 -6.91 -5.10 12.42
N SER A 201 -6.69 -4.99 11.11
CA SER A 201 -6.22 -6.12 10.30
C SER A 201 -4.83 -6.59 10.74
N GLY A 202 -3.93 -5.67 11.11
CA GLY A 202 -2.62 -5.95 11.67
C GLY A 202 -2.71 -6.64 13.03
N LEU A 203 -3.62 -6.18 13.91
CA LEU A 203 -3.89 -6.85 15.19
C LEU A 203 -4.41 -8.29 14.98
N ALA A 204 -5.31 -8.48 14.01
CA ALA A 204 -5.80 -9.81 13.67
C ALA A 204 -4.68 -10.72 13.15
N ALA A 205 -3.81 -10.19 12.29
CA ALA A 205 -2.65 -10.89 11.76
C ALA A 205 -1.67 -11.31 12.87
N THR A 206 -1.33 -10.38 13.77
CA THR A 206 -0.46 -10.61 14.93
C THR A 206 -1.07 -11.65 15.86
N ARG A 207 -2.37 -11.54 16.17
CA ARG A 207 -3.08 -12.49 17.02
C ARG A 207 -3.08 -13.90 16.42
N ALA A 208 -3.41 -14.02 15.13
CA ALA A 208 -3.49 -15.31 14.45
C ALA A 208 -2.12 -15.96 14.22
N GLY A 209 -1.09 -15.16 13.92
CA GLY A 209 0.22 -15.66 13.51
C GLY A 209 1.28 -15.74 14.60
N LYS A 210 1.11 -15.05 15.74
CA LYS A 210 2.14 -14.92 16.79
C LYS A 210 1.68 -15.32 18.16
N ALA A 211 0.39 -15.25 18.50
CA ALA A 211 -0.10 -15.70 19.79
C ALA A 211 0.02 -17.22 19.90
N SER A 212 0.54 -17.71 21.02
CA SER A 212 0.58 -19.15 21.33
C SER A 212 -0.84 -19.74 21.37
N ASN A 213 -1.80 -18.97 21.91
CA ASN A 213 -3.22 -19.24 21.85
C ASN A 213 -3.95 -17.92 21.48
N PRO A 214 -4.50 -17.78 20.26
CA PRO A 214 -5.20 -16.57 19.83
C PRO A 214 -6.41 -16.19 20.72
N ASP A 215 -7.05 -17.16 21.36
CA ASP A 215 -8.22 -16.92 22.21
C ASP A 215 -7.89 -16.26 23.55
N ASP A 216 -6.60 -16.17 23.90
CA ASP A 216 -6.14 -15.45 25.08
C ASP A 216 -6.05 -13.92 24.87
N TYR A 217 -6.31 -13.45 23.67
CA TYR A 217 -6.20 -12.05 23.30
C TYR A 217 -7.48 -11.53 22.65
N VAL A 218 -7.85 -10.30 23.00
CA VAL A 218 -9.04 -9.61 22.50
C VAL A 218 -8.65 -8.35 21.76
N ILE A 219 -9.19 -8.15 20.56
CA ILE A 219 -9.16 -6.87 19.87
C ILE A 219 -10.40 -6.10 20.34
N LEU A 220 -10.17 -4.95 20.98
CA LEU A 220 -11.23 -4.12 21.53
C LEU A 220 -12.16 -3.60 20.42
N PRO A 221 -13.44 -3.31 20.74
CA PRO A 221 -14.43 -2.95 19.73
C PRO A 221 -14.19 -1.59 19.07
N GLU A 222 -13.52 -0.68 19.75
CA GLU A 222 -13.34 0.69 19.26
C GLU A 222 -12.44 0.73 18.03
N ILE A 223 -12.82 1.60 17.07
CA ILE A 223 -12.04 2.02 15.91
C ILE A 223 -11.77 3.51 16.11
N ILE A 224 -10.52 3.87 16.31
CA ILE A 224 -10.15 5.23 16.69
C ILE A 224 -9.64 6.10 15.53
N SER A 225 -9.52 5.53 14.33
CA SER A 225 -9.10 6.25 13.12
C SER A 225 -9.67 5.65 11.85
N LYS A 226 -9.43 6.34 10.73
CA LYS A 226 -9.59 5.82 9.36
C LYS A 226 -8.22 5.54 8.79
N GLU A 227 -7.99 4.31 8.33
CA GLU A 227 -6.73 3.88 7.75
C GLU A 227 -6.97 3.34 6.32
N PRO A 228 -7.11 4.22 5.31
CA PRO A 228 -7.19 3.79 3.91
C PRO A 228 -5.79 3.36 3.44
N LEU A 229 -5.54 2.06 3.38
CA LEU A 229 -4.27 1.49 2.98
C LEU A 229 -4.19 1.42 1.46
N ALA A 230 -3.13 1.98 0.89
CA ALA A 230 -2.99 2.07 -0.56
C ALA A 230 -1.52 1.92 -1.00
N PRO A 231 -1.26 1.41 -2.21
CA PRO A 231 0.04 1.49 -2.85
C PRO A 231 0.41 2.95 -3.11
N ALA A 232 1.70 3.28 -2.98
CA ALA A 232 2.19 4.62 -3.29
C ALA A 232 3.40 4.59 -4.22
N VAL A 233 3.51 5.63 -5.05
CA VAL A 233 4.65 5.88 -5.93
C VAL A 233 5.16 7.30 -5.69
N ARG A 234 6.33 7.65 -6.22
CA ARG A 234 6.88 9.02 -6.14
C ARG A 234 6.03 9.99 -6.98
N HIS A 235 5.97 11.24 -6.56
CA HIS A 235 5.48 12.34 -7.41
C HIS A 235 6.35 12.52 -8.66
N GLY A 236 5.75 13.13 -9.69
CA GLY A 236 6.46 13.57 -10.90
C GLY A 236 6.66 12.50 -11.97
N ASP A 237 6.06 11.31 -11.80
CA ASP A 237 5.99 10.27 -12.82
C ASP A 237 4.54 9.80 -12.97
N ASP A 238 3.76 10.58 -13.70
CA ASP A 238 2.32 10.34 -13.89
C ASP A 238 2.07 9.05 -14.69
N GLU A 239 2.97 8.70 -15.62
CA GLU A 239 2.88 7.46 -16.38
C GLU A 239 2.97 6.24 -15.47
N TRP A 240 3.97 6.21 -14.58
CA TRP A 240 4.10 5.12 -13.62
C TRP A 240 2.94 5.07 -12.62
N PHE A 241 2.49 6.23 -12.16
CA PHE A 241 1.32 6.35 -11.30
C PHE A 241 0.06 5.78 -11.98
N ASP A 242 -0.16 6.12 -13.26
CA ASP A 242 -1.30 5.62 -14.04
C ASP A 242 -1.26 4.10 -14.19
N ILE A 243 -0.09 3.52 -14.44
CA ILE A 243 0.06 2.05 -14.51
C ILE A 243 -0.35 1.39 -13.20
N VAL A 244 0.16 1.86 -12.06
CA VAL A 244 -0.16 1.30 -10.75
C VAL A 244 -1.65 1.50 -10.42
N LYS A 245 -2.17 2.70 -10.65
CA LYS A 245 -3.58 3.04 -10.43
C LYS A 245 -4.53 2.16 -11.23
N TRP A 246 -4.31 2.07 -12.54
CA TRP A 246 -5.18 1.28 -13.40
C TRP A 246 -5.04 -0.22 -13.19
N THR A 247 -3.88 -0.71 -12.73
CA THR A 247 -3.70 -2.10 -12.31
C THR A 247 -4.63 -2.45 -11.14
N VAL A 248 -4.71 -1.59 -10.12
CA VAL A 248 -5.63 -1.81 -8.99
C VAL A 248 -7.09 -1.74 -9.45
N TYR A 249 -7.45 -0.75 -10.30
CA TYR A 249 -8.80 -0.68 -10.86
C TYR A 249 -9.16 -1.88 -11.73
N ALA A 250 -8.20 -2.45 -12.48
CA ALA A 250 -8.47 -3.65 -13.26
C ALA A 250 -8.84 -4.84 -12.37
N MET A 251 -8.19 -4.99 -11.22
CA MET A 251 -8.54 -6.05 -10.27
C MET A 251 -9.93 -5.85 -9.68
N ILE A 252 -10.29 -4.61 -9.28
CA ILE A 252 -11.62 -4.28 -8.74
C ILE A 252 -12.68 -4.42 -9.84
N GLY A 253 -12.46 -3.86 -11.02
CA GLY A 253 -13.39 -3.92 -12.15
C GLY A 253 -13.64 -5.35 -12.64
N ALA A 254 -12.62 -6.21 -12.60
CA ALA A 254 -12.79 -7.61 -12.92
C ALA A 254 -13.71 -8.33 -11.89
N GLU A 255 -13.59 -8.02 -10.60
CA GLU A 255 -14.52 -8.52 -9.59
C GLU A 255 -15.95 -8.03 -9.84
N GLU A 256 -16.13 -6.74 -10.18
CA GLU A 256 -17.45 -6.16 -10.52
C GLU A 256 -18.12 -6.88 -11.69
N LYS A 257 -17.32 -7.28 -12.67
CA LYS A 257 -17.80 -8.02 -13.87
C LYS A 257 -17.85 -9.54 -13.68
N GLY A 258 -17.51 -10.06 -12.49
CA GLY A 258 -17.46 -11.50 -12.23
C GLY A 258 -16.34 -12.23 -12.99
N ILE A 259 -15.31 -11.52 -13.41
CA ILE A 259 -14.16 -12.07 -14.11
C ILE A 259 -13.11 -12.48 -13.08
N THR A 260 -12.68 -13.73 -13.17
CA THR A 260 -11.72 -14.38 -12.26
C THR A 260 -10.53 -14.93 -13.03
N SER A 261 -9.47 -15.32 -12.31
CA SER A 261 -8.32 -16.01 -12.90
C SER A 261 -8.71 -17.31 -13.65
N ALA A 262 -9.81 -17.93 -13.23
CA ALA A 262 -10.30 -19.18 -13.83
C ALA A 262 -11.10 -18.97 -15.13
N ASN A 263 -11.86 -17.85 -15.24
CA ASN A 263 -12.76 -17.62 -16.37
C ASN A 263 -12.33 -16.47 -17.32
N VAL A 264 -11.20 -15.82 -17.07
CA VAL A 264 -10.74 -14.68 -17.89
C VAL A 264 -10.53 -15.05 -19.36
N ASP A 265 -10.14 -16.29 -19.67
CA ASP A 265 -10.01 -16.78 -21.07
C ASP A 265 -11.35 -16.77 -21.80
N GLU A 266 -12.42 -17.16 -21.10
CA GLU A 266 -13.78 -17.11 -21.66
C GLU A 266 -14.29 -15.67 -21.74
N ALA A 267 -13.93 -14.81 -20.79
CA ALA A 267 -14.30 -13.40 -20.78
C ALA A 267 -13.76 -12.63 -21.99
N LEU A 268 -12.70 -13.10 -22.66
CA LEU A 268 -12.22 -12.52 -23.93
C LEU A 268 -13.27 -12.60 -25.05
N LYS A 269 -14.22 -13.51 -24.98
CA LYS A 269 -15.32 -13.68 -25.94
C LYS A 269 -16.58 -12.88 -25.57
N SER A 270 -16.56 -12.15 -24.46
CA SER A 270 -17.68 -11.35 -23.98
C SER A 270 -18.14 -10.33 -25.02
N ASP A 271 -19.45 -10.10 -25.10
CA ASP A 271 -20.03 -9.01 -25.91
C ASP A 271 -20.10 -7.68 -25.17
N ASP A 272 -19.83 -7.64 -23.85
CA ASP A 272 -19.76 -6.41 -23.05
C ASP A 272 -18.58 -5.55 -23.55
N PRO A 273 -18.86 -4.34 -24.08
CA PRO A 273 -17.80 -3.47 -24.60
C PRO A 273 -16.83 -2.97 -23.51
N ASP A 274 -17.24 -2.90 -22.22
CA ASP A 274 -16.35 -2.54 -21.14
C ASP A 274 -15.35 -3.67 -20.84
N VAL A 275 -15.83 -4.92 -20.88
CA VAL A 275 -14.97 -6.10 -20.75
C VAL A 275 -13.98 -6.18 -21.91
N LYS A 276 -14.43 -5.96 -23.15
CA LYS A 276 -13.57 -5.95 -24.34
C LYS A 276 -12.44 -4.93 -24.24
N ARG A 277 -12.74 -3.71 -23.76
CA ARG A 277 -11.73 -2.66 -23.54
C ARG A 277 -10.78 -3.03 -22.41
N MET A 278 -11.31 -3.44 -21.27
CA MET A 278 -10.51 -3.79 -20.09
C MET A 278 -9.53 -4.93 -20.40
N LEU A 279 -9.97 -5.97 -21.10
CA LEU A 279 -9.12 -7.13 -21.42
C LEU A 279 -8.28 -6.98 -22.69
N GLY A 280 -8.32 -5.81 -23.35
CA GLY A 280 -7.52 -5.50 -24.54
C GLY A 280 -8.00 -6.16 -25.84
N VAL A 281 -9.23 -6.70 -25.87
CA VAL A 281 -9.89 -7.18 -27.11
C VAL A 281 -10.21 -6.00 -28.04
N THR A 282 -10.68 -4.90 -27.45
CA THR A 282 -10.73 -3.59 -28.12
C THR A 282 -9.49 -2.82 -27.68
N PRO A 283 -8.53 -2.54 -28.60
CA PRO A 283 -7.27 -1.94 -28.23
C PRO A 283 -7.39 -0.45 -27.91
N GLY A 284 -6.36 0.12 -27.28
CA GLY A 284 -6.18 1.54 -27.01
C GLY A 284 -5.71 1.86 -25.61
N ILE A 285 -6.22 1.17 -24.56
CA ILE A 285 -5.85 1.45 -23.18
C ILE A 285 -4.42 0.98 -22.89
N GLY A 286 -4.04 -0.21 -23.38
CA GLY A 286 -2.67 -0.70 -23.24
C GLY A 286 -1.66 0.29 -23.86
N LYS A 287 -1.93 0.73 -25.09
CA LYS A 287 -1.10 1.74 -25.74
C LYS A 287 -1.02 3.05 -24.98
N ALA A 288 -2.14 3.52 -24.40
CA ALA A 288 -2.18 4.76 -23.62
C ALA A 288 -1.36 4.64 -22.31
N LEU A 289 -1.22 3.44 -21.76
CA LEU A 289 -0.40 3.13 -20.59
C LEU A 289 1.04 2.71 -20.97
N HIS A 290 1.43 2.74 -22.22
CA HIS A 290 2.71 2.23 -22.76
C HIS A 290 2.97 0.74 -22.40
N LEU A 291 1.88 -0.04 -22.32
CA LEU A 291 1.85 -1.47 -22.02
C LEU A 291 1.31 -2.28 -23.21
N ASP A 292 1.43 -3.60 -23.12
CA ASP A 292 0.72 -4.53 -24.00
C ASP A 292 -0.81 -4.36 -23.85
N GLU A 293 -1.58 -4.54 -24.90
CA GLU A 293 -3.04 -4.41 -24.83
C GLU A 293 -3.68 -5.44 -23.87
N LYS A 294 -3.04 -6.58 -23.67
CA LYS A 294 -3.48 -7.63 -22.74
C LYS A 294 -3.00 -7.42 -21.30
N TRP A 295 -2.52 -6.24 -20.94
CA TRP A 295 -1.99 -5.96 -19.62
C TRP A 295 -2.96 -6.36 -18.48
N ALA A 296 -4.22 -5.96 -18.56
CA ALA A 296 -5.22 -6.30 -17.53
C ALA A 296 -5.62 -7.79 -17.58
N TYR A 297 -5.70 -8.39 -18.79
CA TYR A 297 -5.84 -9.85 -18.91
C TYR A 297 -4.72 -10.57 -18.17
N ASN A 298 -3.45 -10.17 -18.33
CA ASN A 298 -2.30 -10.77 -17.67
C ASN A 298 -2.39 -10.64 -16.15
N VAL A 299 -2.84 -9.48 -15.65
CA VAL A 299 -3.10 -9.25 -14.22
C VAL A 299 -4.11 -10.25 -13.69
N ILE A 300 -5.28 -10.34 -14.32
CA ILE A 300 -6.37 -11.19 -13.84
C ILE A 300 -6.00 -12.68 -13.99
N LYS A 301 -5.39 -13.07 -15.11
CA LYS A 301 -4.98 -14.47 -15.35
C LYS A 301 -4.00 -14.99 -14.32
N GLN A 302 -3.01 -14.18 -13.91
CA GLN A 302 -1.90 -14.63 -13.09
C GLN A 302 -2.08 -14.31 -11.59
N VAL A 303 -2.78 -13.21 -11.28
CA VAL A 303 -2.98 -12.75 -9.90
C VAL A 303 -4.44 -12.89 -9.45
N GLY A 304 -5.38 -12.74 -10.37
CA GLY A 304 -6.82 -12.79 -10.08
C GLY A 304 -7.42 -11.39 -9.89
N ASN A 305 -8.73 -11.37 -9.68
CA ASN A 305 -9.45 -10.16 -9.34
C ASN A 305 -9.26 -9.79 -7.86
N TYR A 306 -9.74 -8.61 -7.44
CA TYR A 306 -9.59 -8.14 -6.07
C TYR A 306 -10.22 -9.09 -5.04
N GLY A 307 -11.39 -9.67 -5.35
CA GLY A 307 -12.05 -10.63 -4.46
C GLY A 307 -11.23 -11.90 -4.24
N GLU A 308 -10.61 -12.44 -5.30
CA GLU A 308 -9.72 -13.60 -5.20
C GLU A 308 -8.49 -13.28 -4.34
N VAL A 309 -7.91 -12.10 -4.53
CA VAL A 309 -6.74 -11.62 -3.76
C VAL A 309 -7.10 -11.42 -2.29
N PHE A 310 -8.24 -10.80 -2.00
CA PHE A 310 -8.74 -10.62 -0.64
C PHE A 310 -8.95 -11.97 0.05
N GLU A 311 -9.74 -12.87 -0.55
CA GLU A 311 -10.12 -14.14 0.08
C GLU A 311 -8.93 -15.05 0.37
N ARG A 312 -7.93 -15.15 -0.54
CA ARG A 312 -6.77 -16.02 -0.31
C ARG A 312 -5.78 -15.48 0.71
N ASN A 313 -5.74 -14.15 0.93
CA ASN A 313 -4.75 -13.53 1.79
C ASN A 313 -5.27 -13.19 3.19
N VAL A 314 -6.50 -12.66 3.28
CA VAL A 314 -7.06 -12.15 4.54
C VAL A 314 -8.47 -12.65 4.82
N GLY A 315 -9.14 -13.25 3.84
CA GLY A 315 -10.56 -13.60 3.89
C GLY A 315 -10.90 -14.74 4.83
N SER A 316 -12.15 -15.17 4.75
CA SER A 316 -12.80 -16.09 5.69
C SER A 316 -12.13 -17.46 5.80
N LYS A 317 -11.43 -17.91 4.76
CA LYS A 317 -10.71 -19.20 4.72
C LYS A 317 -9.28 -19.13 5.23
N THR A 318 -8.78 -17.95 5.58
CA THR A 318 -7.46 -17.75 6.15
C THR A 318 -7.49 -17.78 7.68
N PRO A 319 -6.34 -17.92 8.35
CA PRO A 319 -6.28 -17.78 9.81
C PRO A 319 -6.76 -16.42 10.34
N LEU A 320 -6.71 -15.37 9.50
CA LEU A 320 -7.15 -14.02 9.86
C LEU A 320 -8.67 -13.89 9.92
N LYS A 321 -9.38 -14.62 9.04
CA LYS A 321 -10.84 -14.66 8.96
C LYS A 321 -11.49 -13.27 8.91
N LEU A 322 -10.90 -12.36 8.14
CA LEU A 322 -11.45 -11.02 8.00
C LEU A 322 -12.64 -11.01 7.04
N ASP A 323 -13.72 -10.37 7.48
CA ASP A 323 -14.86 -10.09 6.62
C ASP A 323 -14.57 -8.95 5.65
N ARG A 324 -15.21 -8.97 4.50
CA ARG A 324 -15.09 -7.89 3.50
C ARG A 324 -15.54 -6.55 4.10
N GLY A 325 -16.68 -6.50 4.81
CA GLY A 325 -17.22 -5.27 5.37
C GLY A 325 -17.20 -4.12 4.35
N ILE A 326 -16.60 -2.99 4.72
CA ILE A 326 -16.44 -1.83 3.82
C ILE A 326 -15.48 -2.09 2.65
N ASN A 327 -14.70 -3.19 2.68
CA ASN A 327 -13.86 -3.65 1.56
C ASN A 327 -14.63 -4.47 0.53
N ALA A 328 -15.96 -4.61 0.67
CA ALA A 328 -16.81 -5.18 -0.35
C ALA A 328 -16.97 -4.21 -1.53
N LEU A 329 -17.39 -4.73 -2.69
CA LEU A 329 -17.77 -3.91 -3.83
C LEU A 329 -18.88 -2.92 -3.47
N TRP A 330 -18.92 -1.77 -4.10
CA TRP A 330 -19.97 -0.76 -3.94
C TRP A 330 -21.36 -1.32 -4.18
N THR A 331 -21.51 -2.25 -5.13
CA THR A 331 -22.77 -2.98 -5.41
C THR A 331 -23.22 -3.89 -4.26
N LYS A 332 -22.33 -4.16 -3.31
CA LYS A 332 -22.56 -4.98 -2.10
C LYS A 332 -22.46 -4.16 -0.82
N GLY A 333 -22.58 -2.82 -0.92
CA GLY A 333 -22.56 -1.91 0.22
C GLY A 333 -21.17 -1.53 0.75
N GLY A 334 -20.10 -1.87 0.04
CA GLY A 334 -18.73 -1.49 0.39
C GLY A 334 -18.23 -0.24 -0.35
N LEU A 335 -16.94 -0.01 -0.30
CA LEU A 335 -16.26 1.15 -0.89
C LEU A 335 -15.37 0.79 -2.10
N MET A 336 -15.26 -0.50 -2.46
CA MET A 336 -14.47 -0.87 -3.63
C MET A 336 -15.22 -0.55 -4.90
N TYR A 337 -14.68 0.43 -5.65
CA TYR A 337 -15.30 1.01 -6.84
C TYR A 337 -14.23 1.24 -7.91
N ALA A 338 -14.37 0.60 -9.07
CA ALA A 338 -13.46 0.80 -10.19
C ALA A 338 -13.91 1.95 -11.09
N MET A 339 -12.95 2.71 -11.62
CA MET A 339 -13.23 3.72 -12.64
C MET A 339 -13.51 3.04 -14.00
N PRO A 340 -14.38 3.64 -14.85
CA PRO A 340 -14.72 3.07 -16.16
C PRO A 340 -13.52 2.96 -17.10
N PHE A 341 -13.39 1.84 -17.82
CA PHE A 341 -12.40 1.58 -18.85
C PHE A 341 -12.90 2.13 -20.20
N ARG A 342 -12.72 3.45 -20.44
CA ARG A 342 -13.18 4.15 -21.64
C ARG A 342 -12.12 5.04 -22.25
#